data_073debcbeef694461c9df21ed06d0ed6
#
_entry.id   073debcbeef694461c9df21ed06d0ed6
#
_cell.length_a   1.000
_cell.length_b   1.000
_cell.length_c   1.000
_cell.angle_alpha   90.00
_cell.angle_beta   90.00
_cell.angle_gamma   90.00
#
_symmetry.space_group_name_H-M   'P 1'
#
loop_
_entity.id
_entity.type
_entity.pdbx_description
1 polymer ?
#
loop_
_entity_poly.entity_id
_entity_poly.type
_entity_poly.pdbx_seq_one_letter_code
_entity_poly.pdbx_strand_id
1 'polypeptide(L)'
;AGELPVGFNRGPWFGRLIGGDQAMDLHFVTPSYTSGTKGLQRGHVLIEPRTQEELDRMKHQLKGAWVLISGENVGWPVDRSAKGDSLRAAIKAENIEIEKQNAALMEENWSKGTKHAMKPLREMPGLFYKEMCEAGALGFIQSAPVPLRALYDRALLNDPHTTFDNLPEVCDIKLDEHQYKIIK
;
A
#
# COMPACT_ATOMS: atom_id res chain seq x y z
N ALA A 1 13.71 -20.39 -25.10
CA ALA A 1 14.09 -19.11 -24.52
C ALA A 1 13.09 -18.07 -25.03
N GLY A 2 12.41 -17.34 -24.15
CA GLY A 2 11.50 -16.26 -24.52
C GLY A 2 12.20 -14.91 -24.31
N GLU A 3 11.80 -13.90 -25.06
CA GLU A 3 12.19 -12.53 -24.83
C GLU A 3 11.31 -11.95 -23.72
N LEU A 4 11.92 -11.27 -22.76
CA LEU A 4 11.20 -10.49 -21.77
C LEU A 4 10.97 -9.09 -22.36
N PRO A 5 9.72 -8.61 -22.42
CA PRO A 5 9.40 -7.33 -23.06
C PRO A 5 9.97 -6.13 -22.29
N VAL A 6 10.18 -6.28 -20.97
CA VAL A 6 10.76 -5.25 -20.09
C VAL A 6 11.88 -5.84 -19.27
N GLY A 7 13.07 -5.22 -19.38
CA GLY A 7 14.21 -5.54 -18.52
C GLY A 7 14.12 -4.78 -17.19
N PHE A 8 14.71 -5.34 -16.14
CA PHE A 8 14.83 -4.71 -14.83
C PHE A 8 16.29 -4.65 -14.39
N ASN A 9 16.74 -3.47 -14.02
CA ASN A 9 18.04 -3.27 -13.42
C ASN A 9 17.86 -2.46 -12.11
N ARG A 10 18.42 -3.00 -11.04
CA ARG A 10 18.33 -2.38 -9.72
C ARG A 10 19.46 -1.37 -9.54
N GLY A 11 19.10 -0.09 -9.48
CA GLY A 11 20.01 0.99 -9.14
C GLY A 11 20.31 1.07 -7.65
N PRO A 12 21.17 2.02 -7.22
CA PRO A 12 21.38 2.31 -5.81
C PRO A 12 20.13 2.90 -5.18
N TRP A 13 19.89 2.59 -3.91
CA TRP A 13 18.81 3.18 -3.13
C TRP A 13 19.27 3.49 -1.71
N PHE A 14 18.71 4.52 -1.15
CA PHE A 14 18.87 4.87 0.26
C PHE A 14 17.60 5.56 0.75
N GLY A 15 17.37 5.52 2.06
CA GLY A 15 16.29 6.23 2.71
C GLY A 15 16.70 6.63 4.12
N ARG A 16 16.15 7.73 4.59
CA ARG A 16 16.40 8.25 5.92
C ARG A 16 15.14 8.83 6.52
N LEU A 17 14.81 8.43 7.74
CA LEU A 17 13.82 9.11 8.54
C LEU A 17 14.45 10.38 9.11
N ILE A 18 13.77 11.51 8.91
CA ILE A 18 14.19 12.81 9.41
C ILE A 18 13.02 13.35 10.24
N GLY A 19 13.25 13.60 11.50
CA GLY A 19 12.22 14.07 12.44
C GLY A 19 12.20 13.24 13.71
N GLY A 20 11.55 13.76 14.74
CA GLY A 20 11.67 13.19 16.07
C GLY A 20 13.05 13.43 16.68
N ASP A 21 13.37 12.69 17.75
CA ASP A 21 14.61 12.89 18.51
C ASP A 21 15.87 12.34 17.83
N GLN A 22 15.70 11.51 16.79
CA GLN A 22 16.84 10.90 16.08
C GLN A 22 16.55 10.71 14.60
N ALA A 23 17.48 11.12 13.75
CA ALA A 23 17.49 10.74 12.34
C ALA A 23 17.97 9.27 12.23
N MET A 24 17.31 8.46 11.39
CA MET A 24 17.59 7.04 11.26
C MET A 24 17.72 6.67 9.77
N ASP A 25 18.82 6.02 9.41
CA ASP A 25 18.96 5.41 8.09
C ASP A 25 18.07 4.18 7.99
N LEU A 26 17.33 4.07 6.88
CA LEU A 26 16.34 3.02 6.69
C LEU A 26 16.96 1.79 6.03
N HIS A 27 16.68 0.64 6.61
CA HIS A 27 17.05 -0.67 6.08
C HIS A 27 15.86 -1.28 5.33
N PHE A 28 15.92 -1.29 4.00
CA PHE A 28 14.81 -1.73 3.16
C PHE A 28 15.28 -2.38 1.86
N VAL A 29 14.36 -3.05 1.20
CA VAL A 29 14.50 -3.55 -0.17
C VAL A 29 13.33 -3.09 -1.02
N THR A 30 13.52 -3.10 -2.33
CA THR A 30 12.45 -2.83 -3.29
C THR A 30 12.17 -4.08 -4.11
N PRO A 31 10.90 -4.43 -4.39
CA PRO A 31 10.57 -5.50 -5.33
C PRO A 31 11.15 -5.23 -6.72
N SER A 32 11.34 -6.28 -7.51
CA SER A 32 11.65 -6.12 -8.94
C SER A 32 10.46 -5.44 -9.65
N TYR A 33 10.75 -4.69 -10.70
CA TYR A 33 9.77 -3.94 -11.49
C TYR A 33 9.00 -2.85 -10.72
N THR A 34 9.45 -2.44 -9.54
CA THR A 34 8.95 -1.23 -8.91
C THR A 34 9.57 0.00 -9.56
N SER A 35 8.83 1.09 -9.60
CA SER A 35 9.37 2.36 -10.08
C SER A 35 10.40 2.93 -9.12
N GLY A 36 11.41 3.59 -9.65
CA GLY A 36 12.32 4.42 -8.88
C GLY A 36 11.73 5.80 -8.62
N THR A 37 12.45 6.59 -7.80
CA THR A 37 12.14 8.00 -7.61
C THR A 37 12.83 8.87 -8.66
N LYS A 38 12.24 10.02 -9.00
CA LYS A 38 12.89 11.04 -9.84
C LYS A 38 13.82 11.89 -8.95
N GLY A 39 15.02 11.36 -8.68
CA GLY A 39 15.96 11.98 -7.74
C GLY A 39 15.52 11.84 -6.27
N LEU A 40 16.14 12.64 -5.39
CA LEU A 40 15.83 12.66 -3.97
C LEU A 40 14.40 13.17 -3.72
N GLN A 41 13.57 12.35 -3.08
CA GLN A 41 12.23 12.72 -2.67
C GLN A 41 12.16 12.87 -1.15
N ARG A 42 11.51 13.93 -0.70
CA ARG A 42 11.18 14.16 0.71
C ARG A 42 9.67 14.29 0.86
N GLY A 43 9.12 13.61 1.84
CA GLY A 43 7.69 13.66 2.13
C GLY A 43 7.41 13.25 3.57
N HIS A 44 6.26 13.66 4.06
CA HIS A 44 5.74 13.20 5.33
C HIS A 44 5.20 11.77 5.18
N VAL A 45 4.98 11.11 6.30
CA VAL A 45 4.49 9.75 6.35
C VAL A 45 3.02 9.76 6.78
N LEU A 46 2.19 8.98 6.07
CA LEU A 46 0.79 8.74 6.40
C LEU A 46 0.54 7.25 6.53
N ILE A 47 -0.44 6.87 7.33
CA ILE A 47 -0.97 5.51 7.37
C ILE A 47 -2.07 5.40 6.31
N GLU A 48 -2.13 4.28 5.57
CA GLU A 48 -3.14 4.06 4.54
C GLU A 48 -4.57 4.14 5.11
N PRO A 49 -5.53 4.68 4.33
CA PRO A 49 -6.94 4.67 4.72
C PRO A 49 -7.52 3.25 4.64
N ARG A 50 -8.41 2.94 5.56
CA ARG A 50 -9.15 1.66 5.60
C ARG A 50 -10.56 1.77 5.04
N THR A 51 -11.13 2.98 5.08
CA THR A 51 -12.48 3.28 4.61
C THR A 51 -12.48 4.41 3.58
N GLN A 52 -13.55 4.54 2.83
CA GLN A 52 -13.74 5.65 1.91
C GLN A 52 -13.75 6.99 2.65
N GLU A 53 -14.38 7.05 3.83
CA GLU A 53 -14.42 8.26 4.65
C GLU A 53 -13.03 8.70 5.11
N GLU A 54 -12.18 7.74 5.51
CA GLU A 54 -10.78 8.02 5.86
C GLU A 54 -9.99 8.53 4.66
N LEU A 55 -10.16 7.92 3.49
CA LEU A 55 -9.54 8.38 2.25
C LEU A 55 -9.95 9.83 1.94
N ASP A 56 -11.24 10.13 2.00
CA ASP A 56 -11.76 11.46 1.67
C ASP A 56 -11.23 12.52 2.64
N ARG A 57 -11.11 12.21 3.92
CA ARG A 57 -10.55 13.10 4.94
C ARG A 57 -9.06 13.39 4.72
N MET A 58 -8.28 12.38 4.32
CA MET A 58 -6.83 12.52 4.18
C MET A 58 -6.35 12.82 2.76
N LYS A 59 -7.23 12.79 1.76
CA LYS A 59 -6.88 12.93 0.34
C LYS A 59 -6.01 14.14 0.05
N HIS A 60 -6.28 15.26 0.69
CA HIS A 60 -5.50 16.50 0.52
C HIS A 60 -4.07 16.41 1.07
N GLN A 61 -3.78 15.44 1.95
CA GLN A 61 -2.45 15.20 2.53
C GLN A 61 -1.63 14.20 1.74
N LEU A 62 -2.24 13.44 0.83
CA LEU A 62 -1.56 12.38 0.07
C LEU A 62 -0.51 12.92 -0.91
N LYS A 63 -0.69 14.12 -1.41
CA LYS A 63 0.29 14.71 -2.32
C LYS A 63 1.65 14.88 -1.64
N GLY A 64 2.64 14.21 -2.20
CA GLY A 64 4.00 14.22 -1.64
C GLY A 64 4.19 13.40 -0.36
N ALA A 65 3.26 12.51 -0.04
CA ALA A 65 3.36 11.63 1.12
C ALA A 65 3.97 10.27 0.77
N TRP A 66 4.66 9.67 1.73
CA TRP A 66 4.97 8.25 1.78
C TRP A 66 3.88 7.55 2.60
N VAL A 67 3.29 6.49 2.06
CA VAL A 67 2.15 5.84 2.72
C VAL A 67 2.55 4.49 3.31
N LEU A 68 2.35 4.33 4.62
CA LEU A 68 2.54 3.05 5.31
C LEU A 68 1.36 2.13 4.98
N ILE A 69 1.68 1.00 4.35
CA ILE A 69 0.72 -0.06 4.02
C ILE A 69 0.68 -1.07 5.16
N SER A 70 -0.52 -1.47 5.55
CA SER A 70 -0.75 -2.45 6.61
C SER A 70 -0.32 -3.86 6.20
N GLY A 71 -0.23 -4.74 7.19
CA GLY A 71 0.14 -6.13 7.00
C GLY A 71 1.64 -6.35 6.76
N GLU A 72 2.02 -7.62 6.77
CA GLU A 72 3.37 -8.04 6.44
C GLU A 72 3.51 -8.30 4.94
N ASN A 73 4.69 -8.01 4.42
CA ASN A 73 5.03 -8.37 3.06
C ASN A 73 5.15 -9.89 2.90
N VAL A 74 4.18 -10.47 2.24
CA VAL A 74 4.16 -11.92 1.90
C VAL A 74 4.66 -12.20 0.48
N GLY A 75 5.36 -11.27 -0.13
CA GLY A 75 5.93 -11.43 -1.47
C GLY A 75 5.12 -10.80 -2.60
N TRP A 76 4.06 -10.09 -2.28
CA TRP A 76 3.24 -9.41 -3.28
C TRP A 76 3.52 -7.90 -3.22
N PRO A 77 3.95 -7.27 -4.30
CA PRO A 77 3.94 -5.82 -4.38
C PRO A 77 2.48 -5.34 -4.34
N VAL A 78 2.27 -4.17 -3.80
CA VAL A 78 1.02 -3.44 -4.05
C VAL A 78 1.03 -3.09 -5.53
N ASP A 79 0.12 -3.64 -6.32
CA ASP A 79 0.19 -3.59 -7.77
C ASP A 79 -1.04 -2.98 -8.44
N ARG A 80 -0.87 -2.56 -9.68
CA ARG A 80 -1.92 -2.03 -10.57
C ARG A 80 -2.45 -3.07 -11.56
N SER A 81 -2.20 -4.36 -11.35
CA SER A 81 -2.73 -5.37 -12.24
C SER A 81 -4.27 -5.31 -12.30
N ALA A 82 -4.84 -5.63 -13.45
CA ALA A 82 -6.28 -5.71 -13.62
C ALA A 82 -6.93 -6.67 -12.62
N LYS A 83 -6.22 -7.72 -12.22
CA LYS A 83 -6.67 -8.65 -11.19
C LYS A 83 -6.67 -7.99 -9.80
N GLY A 84 -5.62 -7.25 -9.46
CA GLY A 84 -5.54 -6.49 -8.21
C GLY A 84 -6.63 -5.43 -8.12
N ASP A 85 -6.87 -4.70 -9.21
CA ASP A 85 -7.92 -3.68 -9.30
C ASP A 85 -9.32 -4.29 -9.14
N SER A 86 -9.58 -5.42 -9.79
CA SER A 86 -10.85 -6.14 -9.66
C SER A 86 -11.09 -6.62 -8.23
N LEU A 87 -10.05 -7.14 -7.56
CA LEU A 87 -10.14 -7.58 -6.17
C LEU A 87 -10.39 -6.40 -5.23
N ARG A 88 -9.68 -5.29 -5.39
CA ARG A 88 -9.91 -4.06 -4.62
C ARG A 88 -11.33 -3.54 -4.78
N ALA A 89 -11.84 -3.52 -6.03
CA ALA A 89 -13.20 -3.10 -6.30
C ALA A 89 -14.25 -4.00 -5.62
N ALA A 90 -14.06 -5.31 -5.65
CA ALA A 90 -14.93 -6.26 -4.98
C ALA A 90 -14.94 -6.08 -3.45
N ILE A 91 -13.77 -5.92 -2.83
CA ILE A 91 -13.65 -5.68 -1.38
C ILE A 91 -14.28 -4.35 -0.99
N LYS A 92 -14.07 -3.28 -1.76
CA LYS A 92 -14.71 -1.98 -1.51
C LYS A 92 -16.24 -2.08 -1.55
N ALA A 93 -16.78 -2.78 -2.54
CA ALA A 93 -18.24 -3.00 -2.64
C ALA A 93 -18.78 -3.80 -1.44
N GLU A 94 -18.07 -4.85 -1.01
CA GLU A 94 -18.44 -5.63 0.17
C GLU A 94 -18.39 -4.76 1.45
N ASN A 95 -17.34 -3.93 1.60
CA ASN A 95 -17.19 -3.05 2.76
C ASN A 95 -18.32 -2.01 2.85
N ILE A 96 -18.74 -1.43 1.73
CA ILE A 96 -19.90 -0.51 1.70
C ILE A 96 -21.16 -1.20 2.24
N GLU A 97 -21.38 -2.46 1.88
CA GLU A 97 -22.54 -3.21 2.37
C GLU A 97 -22.40 -3.54 3.87
N ILE A 98 -21.19 -3.89 4.34
CA ILE A 98 -20.93 -4.10 5.77
C ILE A 98 -21.14 -2.81 6.57
N GLU A 99 -20.69 -1.67 6.06
CA GLU A 99 -20.89 -0.36 6.71
C GLU A 99 -22.38 -0.01 6.86
N LYS A 100 -23.19 -0.25 5.82
CA LYS A 100 -24.66 -0.08 5.90
C LYS A 100 -25.29 -0.97 6.96
N GLN A 101 -24.89 -2.24 7.02
CA GLN A 101 -25.39 -3.18 8.03
C GLN A 101 -24.96 -2.76 9.43
N ASN A 102 -23.73 -2.29 9.60
CA ASN A 102 -23.22 -1.80 10.87
C ASN A 102 -23.97 -0.53 11.33
N ALA A 103 -24.26 0.37 10.40
CA ALA A 103 -25.07 1.55 10.73
C ALA A 103 -26.48 1.17 11.23
N ALA A 104 -27.14 0.21 10.59
CA ALA A 104 -28.43 -0.31 11.03
C ALA A 104 -28.35 -1.00 12.42
N LEU A 105 -27.31 -1.81 12.65
CA LEU A 105 -27.07 -2.44 13.95
C LEU A 105 -26.79 -1.41 15.05
N MET A 106 -26.06 -0.34 14.72
CA MET A 106 -25.77 0.73 15.67
C MET A 106 -27.05 1.48 16.08
N GLU A 107 -27.93 1.77 15.12
CA GLU A 107 -29.22 2.38 15.36
C GLU A 107 -30.14 1.48 16.23
N GLU A 108 -30.14 0.17 15.93
CA GLU A 108 -30.90 -0.81 16.73
C GLU A 108 -30.34 -0.91 18.16
N ASN A 109 -29.02 -0.99 18.32
CA ASN A 109 -28.40 -1.01 19.63
C ASN A 109 -28.75 0.24 20.44
N TRP A 110 -28.76 1.41 19.79
CA TRP A 110 -29.12 2.66 20.45
C TRP A 110 -30.60 2.72 20.82
N SER A 111 -31.48 2.41 19.87
CA SER A 111 -32.93 2.56 20.07
C SER A 111 -33.57 1.52 20.98
N LYS A 112 -33.06 0.27 20.95
CA LYS A 112 -33.60 -0.87 21.69
C LYS A 112 -32.75 -1.30 22.89
N GLY A 113 -31.59 -0.67 23.11
CA GLY A 113 -30.64 -1.05 24.17
C GLY A 113 -30.00 -2.43 23.96
N THR A 114 -29.97 -2.93 22.72
CA THR A 114 -29.30 -4.19 22.37
C THR A 114 -27.80 -4.00 22.28
N LYS A 115 -27.03 -5.09 22.20
CA LYS A 115 -25.56 -5.07 22.11
C LYS A 115 -25.06 -5.98 20.97
N HIS A 116 -25.64 -5.81 19.79
CA HIS A 116 -25.16 -6.55 18.61
C HIS A 116 -23.74 -6.10 18.25
N ALA A 117 -22.88 -7.07 18.01
CA ALA A 117 -21.50 -6.81 17.58
C ALA A 117 -21.49 -6.31 16.13
N MET A 118 -20.64 -5.30 15.87
CA MET A 118 -20.39 -4.81 14.50
C MET A 118 -19.61 -5.86 13.69
N LYS A 119 -19.92 -5.95 12.41
CA LYS A 119 -19.17 -6.80 11.47
C LYS A 119 -17.83 -6.13 11.14
N PRO A 120 -16.71 -6.88 11.14
CA PRO A 120 -15.44 -6.33 10.74
C PRO A 120 -15.43 -6.04 9.22
N LEU A 121 -14.79 -4.95 8.82
CA LEU A 121 -14.52 -4.68 7.41
C LEU A 121 -13.49 -5.67 6.87
N ARG A 122 -13.56 -5.93 5.57
CA ARG A 122 -12.54 -6.69 4.87
C ARG A 122 -11.30 -5.83 4.71
N GLU A 123 -10.17 -6.33 5.20
CA GLU A 123 -8.89 -5.65 5.07
C GLU A 123 -8.10 -6.18 3.88
N MET A 124 -7.48 -5.28 3.15
CA MET A 124 -6.53 -5.57 2.09
C MET A 124 -5.47 -4.47 2.07
N PRO A 125 -4.18 -4.82 2.15
CA PRO A 125 -3.11 -3.86 2.01
C PRO A 125 -3.21 -3.11 0.67
N GLY A 126 -3.13 -1.79 0.73
CA GLY A 126 -3.28 -0.96 -0.47
C GLY A 126 -4.67 -0.99 -1.08
N LEU A 127 -5.73 -1.12 -0.28
CA LEU A 127 -7.12 -1.15 -0.77
C LEU A 127 -7.44 0.06 -1.67
N PHE A 128 -6.89 1.22 -1.35
CA PHE A 128 -7.06 2.47 -2.09
C PHE A 128 -5.80 2.85 -2.90
N TYR A 129 -5.05 1.85 -3.37
CA TYR A 129 -3.78 2.05 -4.08
C TYR A 129 -3.90 3.06 -5.21
N LYS A 130 -4.88 2.88 -6.10
CA LYS A 130 -5.08 3.73 -7.27
C LYS A 130 -5.39 5.17 -6.88
N GLU A 131 -6.31 5.34 -5.95
CA GLU A 131 -6.74 6.65 -5.47
C GLU A 131 -5.60 7.39 -4.76
N MET A 132 -4.74 6.67 -4.02
CA MET A 132 -3.57 7.26 -3.38
C MET A 132 -2.50 7.66 -4.41
N CYS A 133 -2.28 6.86 -5.47
CA CYS A 133 -1.41 7.24 -6.58
C CYS A 133 -1.93 8.48 -7.32
N GLU A 134 -3.22 8.51 -7.66
CA GLU A 134 -3.88 9.64 -8.32
C GLU A 134 -3.85 10.92 -7.47
N ALA A 135 -3.89 10.78 -6.15
CA ALA A 135 -3.74 11.90 -5.22
C ALA A 135 -2.29 12.38 -5.06
N GLY A 136 -1.32 11.71 -5.66
CA GLY A 136 0.07 12.13 -5.72
C GLY A 136 0.97 11.59 -4.60
N ALA A 137 0.67 10.42 -4.05
CA ALA A 137 1.57 9.72 -3.14
C ALA A 137 2.93 9.44 -3.81
N LEU A 138 4.02 9.60 -3.08
CA LEU A 138 5.39 9.34 -3.56
C LEU A 138 5.68 7.84 -3.68
N GLY A 139 5.08 7.05 -2.82
CA GLY A 139 5.28 5.61 -2.77
C GLY A 139 4.70 4.98 -1.52
N PHE A 140 4.85 3.66 -1.44
CA PHE A 140 4.30 2.83 -0.39
C PHE A 140 5.40 2.14 0.40
N ILE A 141 5.20 2.05 1.69
CA ILE A 141 6.13 1.41 2.63
C ILE A 141 5.37 0.32 3.38
N GLN A 142 5.81 -0.91 3.24
CA GLN A 142 5.24 -2.06 3.93
C GLN A 142 6.27 -2.74 4.81
N SER A 143 5.84 -3.28 5.95
CA SER A 143 6.69 -4.08 6.83
C SER A 143 7.18 -5.35 6.15
N ALA A 144 8.44 -5.70 6.36
CA ALA A 144 9.03 -6.96 5.90
C ALA A 144 9.84 -7.63 7.00
N PRO A 145 9.72 -8.96 7.17
CA PRO A 145 10.49 -9.68 8.17
C PRO A 145 12.00 -9.64 7.88
N VAL A 146 12.79 -9.73 8.92
CA VAL A 146 14.25 -9.80 8.86
C VAL A 146 14.70 -11.27 8.85
N PRO A 147 15.67 -11.66 8.00
CA PRO A 147 16.43 -10.85 7.06
C PRO A 147 15.62 -10.42 5.85
N LEU A 148 15.81 -9.17 5.44
CA LEU A 148 15.13 -8.64 4.26
C LEU A 148 15.51 -9.43 3.01
N ARG A 149 14.51 -9.76 2.21
CA ARG A 149 14.69 -10.46 0.94
C ARG A 149 14.16 -9.60 -0.21
N ALA A 150 14.92 -9.53 -1.27
CA ALA A 150 14.42 -9.00 -2.52
C ALA A 150 13.36 -9.96 -3.09
N LEU A 151 12.13 -9.52 -3.07
CA LEU A 151 11.01 -10.27 -3.59
C LEU A 151 10.71 -9.81 -5.01
N TYR A 152 10.15 -10.69 -5.82
CA TYR A 152 9.69 -10.38 -7.17
C TYR A 152 8.34 -11.06 -7.41
N ASP A 153 7.51 -10.38 -8.17
CA ASP A 153 6.25 -10.95 -8.61
C ASP A 153 6.49 -11.86 -9.81
N ARG A 154 6.26 -13.16 -9.63
CA ARG A 154 6.39 -14.16 -10.70
C ARG A 154 5.40 -13.91 -11.83
N ALA A 155 4.25 -13.32 -11.55
CA ALA A 155 3.28 -13.00 -12.57
C ALA A 155 3.83 -11.95 -13.53
N LEU A 156 4.46 -10.88 -13.01
CA LEU A 156 5.12 -9.86 -13.83
C LEU A 156 6.28 -10.41 -14.65
N LEU A 157 7.08 -11.33 -14.08
CA LEU A 157 8.20 -11.96 -14.78
C LEU A 157 7.78 -12.83 -15.97
N ASN A 158 6.63 -13.46 -15.87
CA ASN A 158 6.15 -14.42 -16.86
C ASN A 158 5.03 -13.86 -17.75
N ASP A 159 4.62 -12.62 -17.55
CA ASP A 159 3.58 -11.98 -18.35
C ASP A 159 4.19 -11.39 -19.63
N PRO A 160 3.91 -11.97 -20.82
CA PRO A 160 4.40 -11.44 -22.09
C PRO A 160 3.77 -10.08 -22.44
N HIS A 161 2.73 -9.67 -21.73
CA HIS A 161 2.05 -8.38 -21.92
C HIS A 161 2.57 -7.28 -21.00
N THR A 162 3.58 -7.57 -20.17
CA THR A 162 4.24 -6.54 -19.35
C THR A 162 4.91 -5.50 -20.26
N THR A 163 4.50 -4.25 -20.12
CA THR A 163 5.06 -3.10 -20.83
C THR A 163 5.45 -2.03 -19.82
N PHE A 164 6.17 -1.02 -20.28
CA PHE A 164 6.51 0.12 -19.41
C PHE A 164 5.27 0.86 -18.90
N ASP A 165 4.17 0.82 -19.64
CA ASP A 165 2.93 1.53 -19.30
C ASP A 165 2.12 0.84 -18.20
N ASN A 166 2.33 -0.46 -17.97
CA ASN A 166 1.60 -1.23 -16.94
C ASN A 166 2.45 -1.58 -15.71
N LEU A 167 3.65 -1.03 -15.60
CA LEU A 167 4.45 -1.11 -14.38
C LEU A 167 3.89 -0.19 -13.27
N PRO A 168 4.20 -0.48 -11.99
CA PRO A 168 3.83 0.40 -10.88
C PRO A 168 4.32 1.84 -11.11
N GLU A 169 3.47 2.84 -10.90
CA GLU A 169 3.82 4.25 -11.12
C GLU A 169 4.70 4.84 -10.03
N VAL A 170 4.63 4.28 -8.83
CA VAL A 170 5.29 4.80 -7.64
C VAL A 170 6.17 3.75 -6.98
N CYS A 171 7.08 4.21 -6.14
CA CYS A 171 7.99 3.36 -5.40
C CYS A 171 7.25 2.42 -4.44
N ASP A 172 7.67 1.15 -4.40
CA ASP A 172 7.24 0.19 -3.39
C ASP A 172 8.46 -0.21 -2.53
N ILE A 173 8.37 0.05 -1.23
CA ILE A 173 9.44 -0.15 -0.26
C ILE A 173 9.02 -1.23 0.74
N LYS A 174 9.87 -2.22 0.93
CA LYS A 174 9.73 -3.23 1.98
C LYS A 174 10.74 -2.92 3.06
N LEU A 175 10.25 -2.28 4.12
CA LEU A 175 11.04 -1.78 5.23
C LEU A 175 11.20 -2.84 6.31
N ASP A 176 12.39 -2.91 6.91
CA ASP A 176 12.66 -3.68 8.13
C ASP A 176 11.52 -3.53 9.15
N GLU A 177 10.99 -4.65 9.64
CA GLU A 177 9.83 -4.68 10.52
C GLU A 177 10.02 -3.90 11.83
N HIS A 178 11.25 -3.82 12.35
CA HIS A 178 11.54 -3.07 13.57
C HIS A 178 11.47 -1.58 13.30
N GLN A 179 12.06 -1.13 12.18
CA GLN A 179 11.99 0.27 11.77
C GLN A 179 10.58 0.68 11.36
N TYR A 180 9.83 -0.21 10.71
CA TYR A 180 8.42 0.03 10.39
C TYR A 180 7.59 0.31 11.64
N LYS A 181 7.80 -0.44 12.73
CA LYS A 181 7.12 -0.23 14.02
C LYS A 181 7.48 1.11 14.68
N ILE A 182 8.69 1.61 14.44
CA ILE A 182 9.12 2.93 14.96
C ILE A 182 8.45 4.08 14.20
N ILE A 183 8.25 3.91 12.90
CA ILE A 183 7.67 4.96 12.04
C ILE A 183 6.15 5.03 12.19
N LYS A 184 5.49 3.89 12.46
CA LYS A 184 4.05 3.76 12.66
C LYS A 184 3.59 4.32 14.00
#